data_51c1fb03666ad753966d3245d4bbd774
#
_entry.id   51c1fb03666ad753966d3245d4bbd774
#
_cell.length_a   1.000
_cell.length_b   1.000
_cell.length_c   1.000
_cell.angle_alpha   90.00
_cell.angle_beta   90.00
_cell.angle_gamma   90.00
#
_symmetry.space_group_name_H-M   'P 1'
#
loop_
_entity.id
_entity.type
_entity.pdbx_description
1 polymer ?
#
loop_
_entity_poly.entity_id
_entity_poly.type
_entity_poly.pdbx_seq_one_letter_code
_entity_poly.pdbx_strand_id
1 'polypeptide(L)'
;MSAGGLSTSRLDRMRAVMAGYVERGDVPGLVTLISRRGEVYVEAIGTMDIGGGSGPMRRDTIFRISSMTKPIAAVAAMTLIEECKLRLDEPVDRLLPELADRTVLARTMGRWMTRCPHTGPSPCTIC
;
A
#
# COMPACT_ATOMS: atom_id res chain seq x y z
N MET A 1 5.04 -11.06 30.72
CA MET A 1 4.58 -11.58 29.41
C MET A 1 3.14 -11.15 29.28
N SER A 2 2.79 -10.51 28.15
CA SER A 2 1.41 -10.10 27.87
C SER A 2 0.52 -11.30 27.54
N ALA A 3 -0.81 -11.15 27.66
CA ALA A 3 -1.78 -12.23 27.42
C ALA A 3 -1.73 -12.81 26.00
N GLY A 4 -1.32 -12.03 24.99
CA GLY A 4 -1.16 -12.45 23.59
C GLY A 4 0.18 -13.12 23.28
N GLY A 5 1.09 -13.21 24.26
CA GLY A 5 2.43 -13.77 24.10
C GLY A 5 3.40 -12.84 23.34
N LEU A 6 3.13 -11.53 23.30
CA LEU A 6 4.09 -10.53 22.87
C LEU A 6 5.16 -10.35 23.97
N SER A 7 6.42 -10.34 23.58
CA SER A 7 7.54 -10.15 24.51
C SER A 7 7.84 -8.66 24.65
N THR A 8 7.65 -8.11 25.84
CA THR A 8 7.93 -6.70 26.15
C THR A 8 9.35 -6.30 25.76
N SER A 9 10.36 -7.11 26.10
CA SER A 9 11.76 -6.81 25.76
C SER A 9 12.04 -6.76 24.25
N ARG A 10 11.29 -7.54 23.45
CA ARG A 10 11.39 -7.48 21.97
C ARG A 10 10.69 -6.25 21.40
N LEU A 11 9.56 -5.87 22.00
CA LEU A 11 8.84 -4.65 21.64
C LEU A 11 9.68 -3.41 21.96
N ASP A 12 10.32 -3.38 23.12
CA ASP A 12 11.22 -2.28 23.54
C ASP A 12 12.41 -2.15 22.57
N ARG A 13 13.00 -3.29 22.16
CA ARG A 13 14.08 -3.30 21.16
C ARG A 13 13.59 -2.77 19.82
N MET A 14 12.42 -3.20 19.36
CA MET A 14 11.82 -2.69 18.12
C MET A 14 11.61 -1.18 18.21
N ARG A 15 11.04 -0.70 19.31
CA ARG A 15 10.85 0.73 19.56
C ARG A 15 12.15 1.50 19.50
N ALA A 16 13.20 1.02 20.16
CA ALA A 16 14.51 1.66 20.14
C ALA A 16 15.10 1.77 18.72
N VAL A 17 14.99 0.70 17.91
CA VAL A 17 15.46 0.71 16.52
C VAL A 17 14.66 1.71 15.70
N MET A 18 13.33 1.72 15.83
CA MET A 18 12.45 2.63 15.07
C MET A 18 12.67 4.10 15.47
N ALA A 19 12.84 4.38 16.77
CA ALA A 19 13.18 5.71 17.27
C ALA A 19 14.49 6.22 16.67
N GLY A 20 15.50 5.37 16.53
CA GLY A 20 16.77 5.72 15.92
C GLY A 20 16.66 6.22 14.48
N TYR A 21 15.70 5.76 13.68
CA TYR A 21 15.45 6.30 12.32
C TYR A 21 14.89 7.73 12.38
N VAL A 22 14.02 8.02 13.35
CA VAL A 22 13.48 9.35 13.56
C VAL A 22 14.55 10.30 14.09
N GLU A 23 15.34 9.87 15.05
CA GLU A 23 16.42 10.66 15.67
C GLU A 23 17.52 11.06 14.67
N ARG A 24 17.83 10.18 13.70
CA ARG A 24 18.77 10.50 12.62
C ARG A 24 18.15 11.36 11.51
N GLY A 25 16.85 11.61 11.55
CA GLY A 25 16.14 12.36 10.51
C GLY A 25 15.90 11.58 9.22
N ASP A 26 16.04 10.24 9.23
CA ASP A 26 15.78 9.39 8.06
C ASP A 26 14.29 9.46 7.66
N VAL A 27 13.41 9.57 8.65
CA VAL A 27 11.97 9.81 8.51
C VAL A 27 11.48 10.78 9.59
N PRO A 28 10.46 11.62 9.33
CA PRO A 28 9.95 12.56 10.33
C PRO A 28 9.24 11.85 11.49
N GLY A 29 8.59 10.75 11.20
CA GLY A 29 7.89 9.94 12.17
C GLY A 29 7.34 8.67 11.56
N LEU A 30 6.87 7.78 12.39
CA LEU A 30 6.33 6.48 12.00
C LEU A 30 5.30 5.97 13.02
N VAL A 31 4.44 5.08 12.54
CA VAL A 31 3.53 4.31 13.38
C VAL A 31 3.78 2.83 13.13
N THR A 32 4.00 2.07 14.18
CA THR A 32 4.11 0.61 14.11
C THR A 32 2.92 -0.03 14.79
N LEU A 33 2.39 -1.10 14.20
CA LEU A 33 1.32 -1.89 14.77
C LEU A 33 1.66 -3.37 14.67
N ILE A 34 1.56 -4.08 15.78
CA ILE A 34 1.67 -5.54 15.83
C ILE A 34 0.39 -6.07 16.46
N SER A 35 -0.23 -7.03 15.78
CA SER A 35 -1.38 -7.76 16.30
C SER A 35 -1.07 -9.24 16.40
N ARG A 36 -1.36 -9.83 17.55
CA ARG A 36 -1.19 -11.27 17.81
C ARG A 36 -2.24 -11.78 18.79
N ARG A 37 -3.01 -12.76 18.37
CA ARG A 37 -4.05 -13.42 19.21
C ARG A 37 -4.99 -12.43 19.90
N GLY A 38 -5.43 -11.40 19.16
CA GLY A 38 -6.33 -10.37 19.66
C GLY A 38 -5.66 -9.26 20.47
N GLU A 39 -4.39 -9.41 20.85
CA GLU A 39 -3.61 -8.35 21.45
C GLU A 39 -3.02 -7.44 20.37
N VAL A 40 -3.14 -6.13 20.57
CA VAL A 40 -2.63 -5.11 19.65
C VAL A 40 -1.67 -4.20 20.38
N TYR A 41 -0.45 -4.11 19.85
CA TYR A 41 0.56 -3.15 20.28
C TYR A 41 0.71 -2.07 19.21
N VAL A 42 0.67 -0.81 19.63
CA VAL A 42 0.83 0.35 18.72
C VAL A 42 1.82 1.32 19.32
N GLU A 43 2.79 1.75 18.52
CA GLU A 43 3.72 2.84 18.83
C GLU A 43 3.63 3.92 17.75
N ALA A 44 3.63 5.16 18.18
CA ALA A 44 3.74 6.34 17.32
C ALA A 44 4.95 7.15 17.78
N ILE A 45 5.88 7.42 16.88
CA ILE A 45 7.17 8.03 17.18
C ILE A 45 7.41 9.19 16.21
N GLY A 46 7.90 10.34 16.70
CA GLY A 46 8.25 11.50 15.89
C GLY A 46 7.08 12.42 15.57
N THR A 47 7.18 13.11 14.44
CA THR A 47 6.24 14.15 13.99
C THR A 47 5.64 13.80 12.63
N MET A 48 4.54 14.47 12.26
CA MET A 48 3.84 14.20 10.99
C MET A 48 4.56 14.79 9.77
N ASP A 49 5.50 15.69 9.98
CA ASP A 49 6.29 16.34 8.92
C ASP A 49 7.77 16.51 9.33
N ILE A 50 8.62 16.76 8.34
CA ILE A 50 10.07 16.96 8.55
C ILE A 50 10.35 18.26 9.35
N GLY A 51 9.50 19.26 9.26
CA GLY A 51 9.65 20.54 9.96
C GLY A 51 9.09 20.54 11.38
N GLY A 52 8.40 19.49 11.80
CA GLY A 52 7.78 19.39 13.13
C GLY A 52 6.55 20.31 13.33
N GLY A 53 6.13 21.04 12.30
CA GLY A 53 5.04 22.03 12.39
C GLY A 53 3.64 21.40 12.46
N SER A 54 3.48 20.18 11.97
CA SER A 54 2.17 19.49 11.91
C SER A 54 1.83 18.70 13.18
N GLY A 55 2.67 18.77 14.19
CA GLY A 55 2.45 18.12 15.49
C GLY A 55 2.97 16.67 15.58
N PRO A 56 2.79 16.02 16.74
CA PRO A 56 3.34 14.70 17.00
C PRO A 56 2.62 13.62 16.17
N MET A 57 3.36 12.57 15.81
CA MET A 57 2.80 11.36 15.22
C MET A 57 1.80 10.71 16.17
N ARG A 58 0.68 10.22 15.64
CA ARG A 58 -0.40 9.62 16.41
C ARG A 58 -0.82 8.29 15.80
N ARG A 59 -1.47 7.44 16.60
CA ARG A 59 -2.01 6.16 16.14
C ARG A 59 -3.00 6.30 14.98
N ASP A 60 -3.75 7.38 14.96
CA ASP A 60 -4.79 7.71 13.97
C ASP A 60 -4.31 8.66 12.86
N THR A 61 -3.00 8.87 12.75
CA THR A 61 -2.41 9.67 11.67
C THR A 61 -2.71 9.03 10.31
N ILE A 62 -3.16 9.83 9.36
CA ILE A 62 -3.48 9.40 8.00
C ILE A 62 -2.21 9.36 7.16
N PHE A 63 -1.98 8.23 6.49
CA PHE A 63 -0.84 8.00 5.61
C PHE A 63 -1.29 7.86 4.15
N ARG A 64 -0.49 8.40 3.23
CA ARG A 64 -0.62 8.08 1.81
C ARG A 64 0.04 6.72 1.57
N ILE A 65 -0.76 5.68 1.41
CA ILE A 65 -0.27 4.29 1.34
C ILE A 65 0.21 3.86 -0.05
N SER A 66 0.03 4.72 -1.06
CA SER A 66 0.55 4.50 -2.43
C SER A 66 0.22 3.08 -2.95
N SER A 67 1.21 2.29 -3.34
CA SER A 67 1.02 0.93 -3.91
C SER A 67 0.40 -0.09 -2.95
N MET A 68 0.36 0.17 -1.66
CA MET A 68 -0.38 -0.67 -0.71
C MET A 68 -1.90 -0.60 -0.91
N THR A 69 -2.40 0.33 -1.72
CA THR A 69 -3.79 0.36 -2.19
C THR A 69 -4.13 -0.84 -3.09
N LYS A 70 -3.15 -1.43 -3.80
CA LYS A 70 -3.36 -2.55 -4.72
C LYS A 70 -4.04 -3.77 -4.07
N PRO A 71 -3.55 -4.30 -2.94
CA PRO A 71 -4.24 -5.41 -2.26
C PRO A 71 -5.69 -5.08 -1.88
N ILE A 72 -5.95 -3.86 -1.45
CA ILE A 72 -7.31 -3.42 -1.08
C ILE A 72 -8.22 -3.41 -2.31
N ALA A 73 -7.74 -2.82 -3.42
CA ALA A 73 -8.48 -2.82 -4.69
C ALA A 73 -8.68 -4.25 -5.24
N ALA A 74 -7.67 -5.12 -5.11
CA ALA A 74 -7.78 -6.52 -5.52
C ALA A 74 -8.85 -7.27 -4.72
N VAL A 75 -8.91 -7.10 -3.40
CA VAL A 75 -9.97 -7.71 -2.58
C VAL A 75 -11.35 -7.22 -3.00
N ALA A 76 -11.51 -5.91 -3.25
CA ALA A 76 -12.78 -5.37 -3.74
C ALA A 76 -13.17 -5.95 -5.11
N ALA A 77 -12.21 -6.14 -6.03
CA ALA A 77 -12.46 -6.80 -7.31
C ALA A 77 -12.86 -8.28 -7.12
N MET A 78 -12.20 -9.01 -6.21
CA MET A 78 -12.55 -10.40 -5.91
C MET A 78 -13.98 -10.54 -5.36
N THR A 79 -14.44 -9.59 -4.55
CA THR A 79 -15.84 -9.57 -4.09
C THR A 79 -16.82 -9.45 -5.27
N LEU A 80 -16.50 -8.61 -6.27
CA LEU A 80 -17.32 -8.51 -7.48
C LEU A 80 -17.29 -9.79 -8.33
N ILE A 81 -16.18 -10.53 -8.32
CA ILE A 81 -16.08 -11.83 -9.01
C ILE A 81 -16.94 -12.88 -8.29
N GLU A 82 -16.92 -12.93 -6.96
CA GLU A 82 -17.77 -13.82 -6.16
C GLU A 82 -19.27 -13.53 -6.39
N GLU A 83 -19.62 -12.26 -6.59
CA GLU A 83 -20.99 -11.83 -6.93
C GLU A 83 -21.33 -12.03 -8.43
N CYS A 84 -20.46 -12.64 -9.22
CA CYS A 84 -20.60 -12.82 -10.67
C CYS A 84 -20.83 -11.52 -11.46
N LYS A 85 -20.40 -10.38 -10.94
CA LYS A 85 -20.46 -9.07 -11.60
C LYS A 85 -19.24 -8.77 -12.45
N LEU A 86 -18.14 -9.46 -12.18
CA LEU A 86 -16.85 -9.32 -12.88
C LEU A 86 -16.31 -10.71 -13.20
N ARG A 87 -15.64 -10.86 -14.34
CA ARG A 87 -14.90 -12.07 -14.70
C ARG A 87 -13.43 -11.72 -14.96
N LEU A 88 -12.53 -12.62 -14.60
CA LEU A 88 -11.08 -12.41 -14.77
C LEU A 88 -10.65 -12.43 -16.26
N ASP A 89 -11.41 -13.14 -17.10
CA ASP A 89 -11.13 -13.35 -18.52
C ASP A 89 -11.89 -12.37 -19.44
N GLU A 90 -12.68 -11.45 -18.89
CA GLU A 90 -13.39 -10.44 -19.67
C GLU A 90 -12.56 -9.18 -19.87
N PRO A 91 -12.67 -8.54 -21.06
CA PRO A 91 -12.09 -7.23 -21.27
C PRO A 91 -12.67 -6.19 -20.30
N VAL A 92 -11.81 -5.43 -19.67
CA VAL A 92 -12.20 -4.40 -18.69
C VAL A 92 -12.88 -3.20 -19.33
N ASP A 93 -12.70 -3.00 -20.63
CA ASP A 93 -13.22 -1.86 -21.40
C ASP A 93 -14.75 -1.75 -21.35
N ARG A 94 -15.45 -2.88 -21.14
CA ARG A 94 -16.92 -2.92 -20.99
C ARG A 94 -17.39 -2.31 -19.66
N LEU A 95 -16.54 -2.37 -18.64
CA LEU A 95 -16.82 -1.89 -17.31
C LEU A 95 -16.24 -0.50 -17.06
N LEU A 96 -15.09 -0.22 -17.67
CA LEU A 96 -14.33 1.01 -17.56
C LEU A 96 -13.98 1.50 -18.96
N PRO A 97 -14.90 2.16 -19.67
CA PRO A 97 -14.66 2.65 -21.05
C PRO A 97 -13.45 3.59 -21.15
N GLU A 98 -13.08 4.26 -20.05
CA GLU A 98 -11.90 5.13 -19.97
C GLU A 98 -10.58 4.35 -20.16
N LEU A 99 -10.63 3.03 -20.03
CA LEU A 99 -9.49 2.14 -20.26
C LEU A 99 -9.50 1.52 -21.66
N ALA A 100 -10.47 1.84 -22.51
CA ALA A 100 -10.44 1.49 -23.93
C ALA A 100 -9.27 2.23 -24.64
N ASP A 101 -8.84 1.71 -25.78
CA ASP A 101 -7.80 2.31 -26.62
C ASP A 101 -6.44 2.56 -25.93
N ARG A 102 -6.11 1.72 -24.96
CA ARG A 102 -4.81 1.81 -24.30
C ARG A 102 -3.67 1.55 -25.27
N THR A 103 -2.63 2.35 -25.13
CA THR A 103 -1.38 2.16 -25.86
C THR A 103 -0.32 1.52 -24.97
N VAL A 104 0.43 0.57 -25.51
CA VAL A 104 1.56 -0.07 -24.82
C VAL A 104 2.89 0.46 -25.36
N LEU A 105 3.91 0.48 -24.52
CA LEU A 105 5.25 0.81 -24.96
C LEU A 105 5.80 -0.34 -25.84
N ALA A 106 6.23 -0.04 -27.06
CA ALA A 106 6.79 -1.04 -27.96
C ALA A 106 8.15 -1.59 -27.47
N ARG A 107 8.86 -0.85 -26.60
CA ARG A 107 10.14 -1.24 -25.97
C ARG A 107 10.22 -0.68 -24.57
N THR A 108 10.65 -1.51 -23.63
CA THR A 108 10.91 -1.13 -22.23
C THR A 108 12.17 -0.29 -22.03
N MET A 109 13.10 -0.34 -23.00
CA MET A 109 14.36 0.41 -23.02
C MET A 109 14.44 1.21 -24.32
N GLY A 110 13.94 2.41 -24.34
CA GLY A 110 14.02 3.30 -25.49
C GLY A 110 13.41 4.67 -25.21
N ARG A 111 13.86 5.66 -26.01
CA ARG A 111 13.37 7.03 -25.97
C ARG A 111 11.83 7.05 -25.95
N TRP A 112 11.22 7.82 -25.09
CA TRP A 112 9.82 7.93 -24.66
C TRP A 112 8.71 8.03 -25.73
N MET A 113 8.92 7.67 -26.99
CA MET A 113 8.03 8.08 -28.07
C MET A 113 7.50 6.99 -29.01
N THR A 114 7.63 5.69 -28.72
CA THR A 114 7.00 4.69 -29.56
C THR A 114 5.86 4.01 -28.80
N ARG A 115 4.65 4.52 -28.98
CA ARG A 115 3.42 3.89 -28.51
C ARG A 115 2.83 3.09 -29.66
N CYS A 116 2.55 1.82 -29.44
CA CYS A 116 1.76 1.01 -30.36
C CYS A 116 0.33 0.90 -29.85
N PRO A 117 -0.69 0.97 -30.72
CA PRO A 117 -2.05 0.67 -30.32
C PRO A 117 -2.13 -0.79 -29.87
N HIS A 118 -2.87 -1.02 -28.80
CA HIS A 118 -3.13 -2.37 -28.30
C HIS A 118 -4.15 -3.04 -29.23
N THR A 119 -3.74 -4.03 -30.00
CA THR A 119 -4.58 -4.69 -31.01
C THR A 119 -5.27 -5.96 -30.48
N GLY A 120 -5.81 -5.93 -29.28
CA GLY A 120 -6.57 -7.07 -28.75
C GLY A 120 -7.35 -6.73 -27.49
N PRO A 121 -8.41 -7.49 -27.17
CA PRO A 121 -9.05 -7.39 -25.87
C PRO A 121 -8.01 -7.68 -24.82
N SER A 122 -7.77 -6.73 -23.90
CA SER A 122 -6.85 -6.95 -22.80
C SER A 122 -7.50 -7.88 -21.78
N PRO A 123 -7.03 -9.11 -21.61
CA PRO A 123 -7.35 -9.84 -20.40
C PRO A 123 -6.88 -8.99 -19.21
N CYS A 124 -7.61 -9.01 -18.12
CA CYS A 124 -7.16 -8.43 -16.86
C CYS A 124 -5.90 -9.17 -16.40
N THR A 125 -4.77 -8.87 -17.02
CA THR A 125 -3.48 -9.29 -16.48
C THR A 125 -3.13 -8.25 -15.42
N ILE A 126 -3.48 -8.58 -14.20
CA ILE A 126 -3.01 -7.85 -13.02
C ILE A 126 -1.50 -8.10 -12.95
N CYS A 127 -0.71 -7.12 -13.35
CA CYS A 127 0.72 -7.04 -13.03
C CYS A 127 0.90 -6.43 -11.63
#